data_5415368358f5f014029683ee08a3703b
#
_entry.id   5415368358f5f014029683ee08a3703b
#
_cell.length_a   1.000
_cell.length_b   1.000
_cell.length_c   1.000
_cell.angle_alpha   90.00
_cell.angle_beta   90.00
_cell.angle_gamma   90.00
#
_symmetry.space_group_name_H-M   'P 1'
#
loop_
_entity.id
_entity.type
_entity.pdbx_description
1 polymer ?
#
loop_
_entity_poly.entity_id
_entity_poly.type
_entity_poly.pdbx_seq_one_letter_code
_entity_poly.pdbx_strand_id
1 'polypeptide(L)' 'MQRESFVAVQKNGDGDITAFKTSSGRVLQYEQALHEVRGGNIEGVNVFKGKDGDFYIRGDADGDPTNNLDQLPMF' A
#
# COMPACT_ATOMS: atom_id res chain seq x y z
N MET A 1 -4.94 -17.75 8.42
CA MET A 1 -5.03 -16.35 8.83
C MET A 1 -5.39 -15.49 7.63
N GLN A 2 -6.28 -14.55 7.85
CA GLN A 2 -6.67 -13.64 6.78
C GLN A 2 -5.60 -12.57 6.62
N ARG A 3 -5.27 -12.27 5.37
CA ARG A 3 -4.41 -11.14 5.08
C ARG A 3 -5.22 -9.85 5.15
N GLU A 4 -4.55 -8.77 5.49
CA GLU A 4 -5.18 -7.46 5.48
C GLU A 4 -5.08 -6.87 4.09
N SER A 5 -5.89 -5.85 3.83
CA SER A 5 -5.77 -5.04 2.63
C SER A 5 -5.67 -3.57 3.04
N PHE A 6 -5.15 -2.74 2.12
CA PHE A 6 -5.16 -1.31 2.36
C PHE A 6 -6.52 -0.74 1.94
N VAL A 7 -7.14 0.01 2.84
CA VAL A 7 -8.47 0.57 2.61
C VAL A 7 -8.46 2.09 2.51
N ALA A 8 -7.38 2.73 2.94
CA ALA A 8 -7.22 4.18 2.85
C ALA A 8 -5.75 4.53 2.84
N VAL A 9 -5.42 5.73 2.38
CA VAL A 9 -4.04 6.21 2.32
C VAL A 9 -3.98 7.63 2.85
N GLN A 10 -2.78 8.03 3.27
CA GLN A 10 -2.48 9.41 3.62
C GLN A 10 -1.39 9.90 2.69
N LYS A 11 -1.55 11.10 2.15
CA LYS A 11 -0.59 11.68 1.21
C LYS A 11 -0.02 12.97 1.76
N ASN A 12 1.20 13.30 1.33
CA ASN A 12 1.82 14.57 1.67
C ASN A 12 1.41 15.65 0.64
N GLY A 13 1.98 16.85 0.78
CA GLY A 13 1.68 17.95 -0.11
C GLY A 13 2.08 17.74 -1.55
N ASP A 14 3.00 16.82 -1.81
CA ASP A 14 3.47 16.48 -3.15
C ASP A 14 2.64 15.37 -3.81
N GLY A 15 1.67 14.83 -3.09
CA GLY A 15 0.84 13.76 -3.59
C GLY A 15 1.42 12.37 -3.40
N ASP A 16 2.53 12.25 -2.68
CA ASP A 16 3.14 10.96 -2.38
C ASP A 16 2.44 10.32 -1.19
N ILE A 17 2.22 9.00 -1.26
CA ILE A 17 1.62 8.26 -0.16
C ILE A 17 2.64 8.13 0.96
N THR A 18 2.24 8.53 2.17
CA THR A 18 3.11 8.49 3.35
C THR A 18 2.68 7.44 4.37
N ALA A 19 1.41 7.04 4.33
CA ALA A 19 0.90 6.05 5.27
C ALA A 19 -0.28 5.32 4.66
N PHE A 20 -0.59 4.16 5.22
CA PHE A 20 -1.71 3.33 4.79
C PHE A 20 -2.55 2.95 6.00
N LYS A 21 -3.86 2.83 5.79
CA LYS A 21 -4.75 2.26 6.78
C LYS A 21 -5.21 0.90 6.29
N THR A 22 -5.12 -0.10 7.16
CA THR A 22 -5.47 -1.47 6.80
C THR A 22 -6.93 -1.77 7.11
N SER A 23 -7.40 -2.89 6.56
CA SER A 23 -8.77 -3.35 6.78
C SER A 23 -9.06 -3.67 8.25
N SER A 24 -8.03 -3.91 9.05
CA SER A 24 -8.20 -4.12 10.49
C SER A 24 -8.18 -2.82 11.30
N GLY A 25 -7.98 -1.67 10.64
CA GLY A 25 -7.94 -0.37 11.30
C GLY A 25 -6.56 0.08 11.74
N ARG A 26 -5.50 -0.67 11.40
CA ARG A 26 -4.14 -0.26 11.73
C ARG A 26 -3.66 0.81 10.77
N VAL A 27 -2.87 1.74 11.28
CA VAL A 27 -2.21 2.75 10.45
C VAL A 27 -0.72 2.41 10.40
N LEU A 28 -0.21 2.22 9.18
CA LEU A 28 1.18 1.85 8.94
C LEU A 28 1.88 2.98 8.21
N GLN A 29 3.04 3.39 8.69
CA GLN A 29 3.91 4.28 7.92
C GLN A 29 4.40 3.54 6.69
N TYR A 30 4.88 4.28 5.69
CA TYR A 30 5.27 3.69 4.41
C TYR A 30 6.27 2.54 4.58
N GLU A 31 7.29 2.74 5.42
CA GLU A 31 8.29 1.70 5.66
C GLU A 31 7.68 0.45 6.29
N GLN A 32 6.80 0.64 7.27
CA GLN A 32 6.12 -0.48 7.92
C GLN A 32 5.23 -1.21 6.92
N ALA A 33 4.55 -0.46 6.06
CA ALA A 33 3.71 -1.06 5.02
C ALA A 33 4.54 -1.89 4.06
N LEU A 34 5.73 -1.41 3.67
CA LEU A 34 6.64 -2.17 2.83
C LEU A 34 6.98 -3.52 3.46
N HIS A 35 7.30 -3.54 4.75
CA HIS A 35 7.63 -4.78 5.44
C HIS A 35 6.45 -5.74 5.48
N GLU A 36 5.27 -5.22 5.72
CA GLU A 36 4.06 -6.06 5.76
C GLU A 36 3.74 -6.66 4.40
N VAL A 37 3.87 -5.88 3.33
CA VAL A 37 3.63 -6.38 1.98
C VAL A 37 4.68 -7.43 1.61
N ARG A 38 5.94 -7.19 1.93
CA ARG A 38 7.01 -8.15 1.65
C ARG A 38 6.84 -9.44 2.45
N GLY A 39 6.28 -9.34 3.64
CA GLY A 39 5.98 -10.51 4.46
C GLY A 39 4.76 -11.30 4.04
N GLY A 40 4.03 -10.81 3.04
CA GLY A 40 2.84 -11.48 2.55
C GLY A 40 1.61 -11.26 3.40
N ASN A 41 1.60 -10.23 4.25
CA ASN A 41 0.50 -9.96 5.17
C ASN A 41 -0.58 -9.07 4.58
N ILE A 42 -0.31 -8.46 3.42
CA ILE A 42 -1.25 -7.54 2.77
C ILE A 42 -1.55 -8.11 1.38
N GLU A 43 -2.83 -8.22 1.06
CA GLU A 43 -3.27 -8.72 -0.24
C GLU A 43 -3.60 -7.57 -1.19
N GLY A 44 -3.61 -7.85 -2.48
CA GLY A 44 -3.98 -6.88 -3.50
C GLY A 44 -2.88 -5.91 -3.87
N VAL A 45 -1.68 -6.05 -3.29
CA VAL A 45 -0.55 -5.16 -3.54
C VAL A 45 0.73 -5.99 -3.60
N ASN A 46 1.76 -5.40 -4.19
CA ASN A 46 3.08 -6.00 -4.18
C ASN A 46 4.14 -4.90 -4.09
N VAL A 47 5.38 -5.32 -3.86
CA VAL A 47 6.52 -4.42 -3.74
C VAL A 47 7.44 -4.67 -4.92
N PHE A 48 7.93 -3.60 -5.52
CA PHE A 48 8.93 -3.68 -6.58
C PHE A 48 10.11 -2.77 -6.25
N LYS A 49 11.25 -3.11 -6.83
CA LYS A 49 12.46 -2.31 -6.65
C LYS A 49 12.56 -1.32 -7.81
N GLY A 50 12.65 -0.04 -7.47
CA GLY A 50 12.78 1.02 -8.45
C GLY A 50 14.21 1.15 -8.97
N LYS A 51 14.40 2.01 -9.96
CA LYS A 51 15.72 2.24 -10.58
C LYS A 51 16.71 2.86 -9.62
N ASP A 52 16.22 3.57 -8.61
CA ASP A 52 17.07 4.21 -7.60
C ASP A 52 17.44 3.26 -6.46
N GLY A 53 17.01 2.01 -6.53
CA GLY A 53 17.29 1.00 -5.52
C GLY A 53 16.31 0.96 -4.37
N ASP A 54 15.36 1.87 -4.32
CA ASP A 54 14.34 1.87 -3.26
C ASP A 54 13.19 0.97 -3.63
N PHE A 55 12.46 0.52 -2.60
CA PHE A 55 11.29 -0.32 -2.78
C PHE A 55 10.03 0.52 -2.77
N TYR A 56 9.08 0.15 -3.61
CA TYR A 56 7.81 0.84 -3.77
C TYR A 56 6.66 -0.15 -3.72
N ILE A 57 5.54 0.28 -3.15
CA ILE A 57 4.30 -0.50 -3.11
C ILE A 57 3.43 -0.08 -4.29
N ARG A 58 2.85 -1.06 -4.97
CA ARG A 58 1.86 -0.78 -6.01
C ARG A 58 0.72 -1.78 -5.91
N GLY A 59 -0.42 -1.42 -6.46
CA GLY A 59 -1.54 -2.34 -6.57
C GLY A 59 -1.27 -3.42 -7.60
N ASP A 60 -1.83 -4.60 -7.38
CA ASP A 60 -1.71 -5.68 -8.35
C ASP A 60 -2.40 -5.31 -9.65
N ALA A 61 -1.73 -5.59 -10.76
CA ALA A 61 -2.22 -5.24 -12.09
C ALA A 61 -3.05 -6.39 -12.66
N ASP A 62 -4.16 -6.69 -12.02
CA ASP A 62 -5.06 -7.75 -12.45
C ASP A 62 -6.27 -7.22 -13.23
N GLY A 63 -6.27 -5.92 -13.50
CA GLY A 63 -7.36 -5.29 -14.24
C GLY A 63 -8.50 -4.79 -13.39
N ASP A 64 -8.43 -4.95 -12.09
CA ASP A 64 -9.46 -4.46 -11.18
C ASP A 64 -9.14 -3.03 -10.74
N PRO A 65 -9.93 -2.02 -11.17
CA PRO A 65 -9.65 -0.63 -10.80
C PRO A 65 -9.78 -0.35 -9.31
N THR A 66 -10.45 -1.22 -8.55
CA THR A 66 -10.59 -1.01 -7.11
C THR A 66 -9.29 -1.28 -6.35
N ASN A 67 -8.33 -1.95 -6.99
CA ASN A 67 -7.04 -2.23 -6.39
C ASN A 67 -6.00 -1.13 -6.63
N ASN A 68 -6.40 -0.03 -7.26
CA ASN A 68 -5.48 1.07 -7.53
C ASN A 68 -5.31 1.90 -6.27
N LEU A 69 -4.07 1.95 -5.74
CA LEU A 69 -3.78 2.67 -4.50
C LEU A 69 -4.09 4.15 -4.60
N ASP A 70 -3.93 4.75 -5.78
CA ASP A 70 -4.19 6.18 -5.96
C ASP A 70 -5.67 6.53 -5.82
N GLN A 71 -6.54 5.55 -5.88
CA GLN A 71 -7.98 5.77 -5.81
C GLN A 71 -8.57 5.44 -4.44
N LEU A 72 -7.74 5.00 -3.50
CA LEU A 72 -8.21 4.78 -2.14
C LEU A 72 -8.54 6.10 -1.47
N PRO A 73 -9.54 6.11 -0.58
CA PRO A 73 -9.87 7.34 0.15
C PRO A 73 -8.71 7.74 1.05
N MET A 74 -8.60 9.04 1.29
CA MET A 74 -7.63 9.56 2.23
C MET A 74 -8.22 9.60 3.64
N PHE A 75 -7.35 9.39 4.62
CA PHE A 75 -7.75 9.48 6.01
C PHE A 75 -6.95 10.52 6.77
#